data_c3c2d0f7ad6b70a4b0bac53cefbcdc02
#
_entry.id   c3c2d0f7ad6b70a4b0bac53cefbcdc02
#
_cell.length_a   1.000
_cell.length_b   1.000
_cell.length_c   1.000
_cell.angle_alpha   90.00
_cell.angle_beta   90.00
_cell.angle_gamma   90.00
#
_symmetry.space_group_name_H-M   'P 1'
#
loop_
_entity.id
_entity.type
_entity.pdbx_description
1 polymer ?
#
loop_
_entity_poly.entity_id
_entity_poly.type
_entity_poly.pdbx_seq_one_letter_code
_entity_poly.pdbx_strand_id
1 'polypeptide(L)'
;MSVPTEFDFAVIKFGDGGTPSETFAISCGKQDINLNFAAQSADRYVRDCAKPGEIPFRKAKATGKSLDITATGLTDKAAFGTEVALLAKHKNIKVELMADDGTDAGALLGTVACNMLVTGISISAPREGTSNAEVTLASNGAWTWTAV
;
A
#
# COMPACT_ATOMS: atom_id res chain seq x y z
N MET A 1 5.13 -19.75 -25.54
CA MET A 1 4.69 -18.41 -25.12
C MET A 1 4.27 -18.47 -23.66
N SER A 2 4.87 -17.67 -22.81
CA SER A 2 4.44 -17.58 -21.40
C SER A 2 3.47 -16.42 -21.23
N VAL A 3 2.37 -16.69 -20.54
CA VAL A 3 1.39 -15.64 -20.21
C VAL A 3 1.76 -15.08 -18.85
N PRO A 4 1.80 -13.74 -18.68
CA PRO A 4 2.06 -13.18 -17.38
C PRO A 4 1.04 -13.63 -16.34
N THR A 5 1.52 -13.90 -15.13
CA THR A 5 0.64 -14.23 -14.01
C THR A 5 0.04 -12.95 -13.42
N GLU A 6 -1.27 -12.91 -13.33
CA GLU A 6 -1.98 -11.79 -12.75
C GLU A 6 -2.14 -11.95 -11.24
N PHE A 7 -2.22 -10.82 -10.55
CA PHE A 7 -2.64 -10.80 -9.16
C PHE A 7 -4.16 -10.69 -9.13
N ASP A 8 -4.82 -11.72 -8.59
CA ASP A 8 -6.28 -11.78 -8.61
C ASP A 8 -6.90 -11.04 -7.42
N PHE A 9 -6.25 -11.10 -6.28
CA PHE A 9 -6.67 -10.37 -5.09
C PHE A 9 -5.50 -10.13 -4.15
N ALA A 10 -5.70 -9.30 -3.14
CA ALA A 10 -4.69 -9.00 -2.15
C ALA A 10 -5.26 -9.09 -0.74
N VAL A 11 -4.40 -9.44 0.20
CA VAL A 11 -4.74 -9.56 1.63
C VAL A 11 -3.80 -8.65 2.40
N ILE A 12 -4.33 -7.80 3.25
CA ILE A 12 -3.54 -6.93 4.12
C ILE A 12 -3.49 -7.51 5.54
N LYS A 13 -2.28 -7.54 6.11
CA LYS A 13 -2.05 -8.02 7.47
C LYS A 13 -1.33 -6.97 8.29
N PHE A 14 -1.77 -6.78 9.50
CA PHE A 14 -1.16 -5.86 10.47
C PHE A 14 -0.34 -6.64 11.49
N GLY A 15 0.87 -6.15 11.76
CA GLY A 15 1.75 -6.72 12.79
C GLY A 15 1.38 -6.25 14.18
N ASP A 16 1.69 -7.07 15.18
CA ASP A 16 1.45 -6.75 16.59
C ASP A 16 2.65 -6.09 17.29
N GLY A 17 3.79 -5.96 16.60
CA GLY A 17 5.01 -5.41 17.16
C GLY A 17 5.74 -6.33 18.13
N GLY A 18 5.38 -7.61 18.18
CA GLY A 18 5.95 -8.56 19.12
C GLY A 18 7.43 -8.88 18.88
N THR A 19 8.14 -9.18 19.95
CA THR A 19 9.54 -9.61 19.92
C THR A 19 9.69 -10.89 20.73
N PRO A 20 10.56 -11.84 20.30
CA PRO A 20 11.48 -11.81 19.16
C PRO A 20 10.83 -12.02 17.80
N SER A 21 9.59 -12.50 17.74
CA SER A 21 8.85 -12.67 16.49
C SER A 21 7.53 -11.90 16.53
N GLU A 22 7.17 -11.33 15.40
CA GLU A 22 5.93 -10.57 15.24
C GLU A 22 4.87 -11.43 14.59
N THR A 23 3.65 -11.36 15.13
CA THR A 23 2.48 -12.05 14.57
C THR A 23 1.67 -11.07 13.73
N PHE A 24 1.35 -11.48 12.51
CA PHE A 24 0.56 -10.67 11.59
C PHE A 24 -0.85 -11.25 11.50
N ALA A 25 -1.83 -10.38 11.73
CA ALA A 25 -3.24 -10.74 11.67
C ALA A 25 -3.90 -10.09 10.45
N ILE A 26 -4.74 -10.87 9.75
CA ILE A 26 -5.49 -10.39 8.61
C ILE A 26 -6.52 -9.33 9.05
N SER A 27 -6.64 -8.26 8.26
CA SER A 27 -7.71 -7.29 8.45
C SER A 27 -8.94 -7.78 7.68
N CYS A 28 -9.88 -8.34 8.41
CA CYS A 28 -11.10 -8.88 7.81
C CYS A 28 -11.96 -7.77 7.21
N GLY A 29 -12.58 -8.08 6.07
CA GLY A 29 -13.50 -7.16 5.40
C GLY A 29 -12.84 -6.19 4.43
N LYS A 30 -11.53 -6.04 4.44
CA LYS A 30 -10.83 -5.23 3.45
C LYS A 30 -10.67 -6.04 2.17
N GLN A 31 -11.42 -5.67 1.15
CA GLN A 31 -11.53 -6.42 -0.11
C GLN A 31 -10.70 -5.80 -1.22
N ASP A 32 -10.67 -4.48 -1.31
CA ASP A 32 -9.96 -3.76 -2.35
C ASP A 32 -8.72 -3.10 -1.75
N ILE A 33 -7.55 -3.56 -2.17
CA ILE A 33 -6.28 -3.07 -1.67
C ILE A 33 -5.49 -2.48 -2.83
N ASN A 34 -5.15 -1.20 -2.70
CA ASN A 34 -4.41 -0.47 -3.71
C ASN A 34 -3.03 -0.09 -3.17
N LEU A 35 -2.01 -0.47 -3.91
CA LEU A 35 -0.62 -0.14 -3.64
C LEU A 35 -0.17 0.92 -4.64
N ASN A 36 0.29 2.05 -4.17
CA ASN A 36 0.79 3.12 -5.02
C ASN A 36 2.25 3.41 -4.69
N PHE A 37 3.14 3.00 -5.56
CA PHE A 37 4.57 3.30 -5.47
C PHE A 37 4.84 4.57 -6.27
N ALA A 38 5.47 5.55 -5.63
CA ALA A 38 5.73 6.83 -6.26
C ALA A 38 7.15 7.31 -5.97
N ALA A 39 7.71 8.05 -6.90
CA ALA A 39 8.96 8.74 -6.72
C ALA A 39 8.74 10.24 -6.85
N GLN A 40 9.37 11.01 -5.97
CA GLN A 40 9.41 12.45 -6.09
C GLN A 40 10.65 12.87 -6.85
N SER A 41 10.52 13.89 -7.67
CA SER A 41 11.63 14.41 -8.45
C SER A 41 11.70 15.94 -8.34
N ALA A 42 12.93 16.45 -8.47
CA ALA A 42 13.18 17.86 -8.68
C ALA A 42 13.67 18.05 -10.12
N ASP A 43 13.07 18.99 -10.82
CA ASP A 43 13.37 19.24 -12.22
C ASP A 43 14.18 20.51 -12.38
N ARG A 44 15.10 20.48 -13.35
CA ARG A 44 15.92 21.64 -13.66
C ARG A 44 16.14 21.70 -15.18
N TYR A 45 16.06 22.92 -15.71
CA TYR A 45 16.35 23.22 -17.11
C TYR A 45 17.64 24.01 -17.18
N VAL A 46 18.65 23.47 -17.86
CA VAL A 46 19.96 24.11 -17.99
C VAL A 46 20.28 24.29 -19.47
N ARG A 47 20.58 25.51 -19.87
CA ARG A 47 21.01 25.80 -21.25
C ARG A 47 22.44 25.33 -21.48
N ASP A 48 22.69 24.78 -22.66
CA ASP A 48 24.02 24.45 -23.10
C ASP A 48 24.72 25.75 -23.46
N CYS A 49 25.90 26.01 -22.88
CA CYS A 49 26.68 27.21 -23.14
C CYS A 49 27.16 27.31 -24.62
N ALA A 50 27.35 26.16 -25.27
CA ALA A 50 27.74 26.10 -26.68
C ALA A 50 26.56 26.36 -27.62
N LYS A 51 25.33 26.23 -27.17
CA LYS A 51 24.10 26.38 -27.94
C LYS A 51 23.07 27.25 -27.21
N PRO A 52 23.33 28.53 -27.01
CA PRO A 52 22.49 29.38 -26.16
C PRO A 52 21.07 29.61 -26.70
N GLY A 53 20.86 29.41 -28.01
CA GLY A 53 19.53 29.51 -28.62
C GLY A 53 18.70 28.27 -28.60
N GLU A 54 19.26 27.15 -28.16
CA GLU A 54 18.52 25.87 -28.07
C GLU A 54 17.56 25.89 -26.85
N ILE A 55 16.40 25.29 -27.03
CA ILE A 55 15.45 25.09 -25.91
C ILE A 55 16.05 24.06 -24.97
N PRO A 56 16.22 24.37 -23.67
CA PRO A 56 16.88 23.45 -22.75
C PRO A 56 16.03 22.21 -22.46
N PHE A 57 16.69 21.08 -22.30
CA PHE A 57 16.07 19.84 -21.89
C PHE A 57 15.97 19.76 -20.37
N ARG A 58 14.91 19.09 -19.91
CA ARG A 58 14.70 18.84 -18.49
C ARG A 58 15.72 17.83 -17.95
N LYS A 59 16.30 18.14 -16.80
CA LYS A 59 17.02 17.16 -15.98
C LYS A 59 16.20 16.90 -14.74
N ALA A 60 15.84 15.63 -14.53
CA ALA A 60 15.07 15.19 -13.37
C ALA A 60 16.00 14.47 -12.39
N LYS A 61 15.91 14.83 -11.12
CA LYS A 61 16.64 14.18 -10.05
C LYS A 61 15.63 13.59 -9.07
N ALA A 62 15.76 12.30 -8.78
CA ALA A 62 14.91 11.64 -7.80
C ALA A 62 15.25 12.14 -6.38
N THR A 63 14.26 12.61 -5.65
CA THR A 63 14.41 13.16 -4.30
C THR A 63 13.81 12.28 -3.22
N GLY A 64 12.94 11.33 -3.59
CA GLY A 64 12.35 10.44 -2.62
C GLY A 64 11.54 9.33 -3.25
N LYS A 65 11.27 8.31 -2.46
CA LYS A 65 10.39 7.20 -2.83
C LYS A 65 9.34 7.05 -1.76
N SER A 66 8.13 6.71 -2.16
CA SER A 66 7.03 6.48 -1.22
C SER A 66 6.16 5.32 -1.66
N LEU A 67 5.52 4.69 -0.70
CA LEU A 67 4.48 3.69 -0.92
C LEU A 67 3.26 4.10 -0.12
N ASP A 68 2.16 4.28 -0.81
CA ASP A 68 0.88 4.56 -0.18
C ASP A 68 -0.04 3.35 -0.38
N ILE A 69 -0.68 2.91 0.68
CA ILE A 69 -1.62 1.80 0.64
C ILE A 69 -3.00 2.31 1.03
N THR A 70 -3.99 1.95 0.24
CA THR A 70 -5.39 2.21 0.53
C THR A 70 -6.12 0.89 0.56
N ALA A 71 -6.76 0.58 1.69
CA ALA A 71 -7.56 -0.63 1.86
C ALA A 71 -9.01 -0.24 2.08
N THR A 72 -9.89 -0.72 1.21
CA THR A 72 -11.33 -0.42 1.28
C THR A 72 -12.13 -1.70 1.43
N GLY A 73 -13.30 -1.58 2.02
CA GLY A 73 -14.20 -2.70 2.23
C GLY A 73 -15.14 -2.43 3.39
N LEU A 74 -15.35 -3.46 4.20
CA LEU A 74 -16.20 -3.39 5.38
C LEU A 74 -15.36 -3.42 6.64
N THR A 75 -15.87 -2.80 7.69
CA THR A 75 -15.34 -3.01 9.03
C THR A 75 -16.49 -3.42 9.92
N ASP A 76 -16.23 -4.31 10.87
CA ASP A 76 -17.25 -4.71 11.78
C ASP A 76 -17.28 -3.82 13.04
N LYS A 77 -18.33 -3.96 13.81
CA LYS A 77 -18.52 -3.22 15.05
C LYS A 77 -17.38 -3.44 16.05
N ALA A 78 -16.88 -4.66 16.14
CA ALA A 78 -15.83 -5.02 17.09
C ALA A 78 -14.46 -4.50 16.67
N ALA A 79 -14.16 -4.53 15.37
CA ALA A 79 -12.86 -4.11 14.83
C ALA A 79 -12.70 -2.59 14.73
N PHE A 80 -13.80 -1.85 14.61
CA PHE A 80 -13.75 -0.42 14.32
C PHE A 80 -13.01 0.38 15.39
N GLY A 81 -13.28 0.12 16.66
CA GLY A 81 -12.60 0.81 17.76
C GLY A 81 -11.09 0.56 17.76
N THR A 82 -10.68 -0.67 17.44
CA THR A 82 -9.26 -1.02 17.31
C THR A 82 -8.61 -0.31 16.14
N GLU A 83 -9.27 -0.22 15.00
CA GLU A 83 -8.76 0.47 13.81
C GLU A 83 -8.58 1.97 14.09
N VAL A 84 -9.54 2.63 14.71
CA VAL A 84 -9.42 4.06 15.05
C VAL A 84 -8.29 4.31 16.03
N ALA A 85 -8.06 3.39 16.97
CA ALA A 85 -6.96 3.51 17.93
C ALA A 85 -5.58 3.42 17.26
N LEU A 86 -5.48 2.87 16.06
CA LEU A 86 -4.23 2.80 15.30
C LEU A 86 -3.90 4.11 14.57
N LEU A 87 -4.83 5.06 14.51
CA LEU A 87 -4.61 6.33 13.82
C LEU A 87 -3.38 7.05 14.39
N ALA A 88 -2.52 7.54 13.51
CA ALA A 88 -1.25 8.19 13.83
C ALA A 88 -0.21 7.27 14.48
N LYS A 89 -0.39 5.96 14.40
CA LYS A 89 0.57 4.98 14.90
C LYS A 89 1.28 4.27 13.77
N HIS A 90 2.53 3.88 14.04
CA HIS A 90 3.32 3.06 13.11
C HIS A 90 3.01 1.59 13.35
N LYS A 91 2.80 0.86 12.27
CA LYS A 91 2.60 -0.58 12.27
C LYS A 91 3.38 -1.23 11.14
N ASN A 92 3.90 -2.43 11.38
CA ASN A 92 4.45 -3.24 10.32
C ASN A 92 3.31 -3.89 9.55
N ILE A 93 3.29 -3.69 8.25
CA ILE A 93 2.21 -4.11 7.36
C ILE A 93 2.77 -5.10 6.35
N LYS A 94 2.04 -6.17 6.10
CA LYS A 94 2.31 -7.08 4.99
C LYS A 94 1.10 -7.11 4.08
N VAL A 95 1.34 -6.92 2.78
CA VAL A 95 0.32 -7.11 1.75
C VAL A 95 0.71 -8.34 0.94
N GLU A 96 -0.12 -9.36 1.00
CA GLU A 96 0.07 -10.59 0.25
C GLU A 96 -0.73 -10.51 -1.05
N LEU A 97 -0.03 -10.61 -2.19
CA LEU A 97 -0.65 -10.65 -3.50
C LEU A 97 -0.90 -12.11 -3.86
N MET A 98 -2.14 -12.42 -4.15
CA MET A 98 -2.64 -13.80 -4.26
C MET A 98 -3.22 -14.07 -5.64
N ALA A 99 -3.21 -15.34 -6.02
CA ALA A 99 -3.95 -15.85 -7.18
C ALA A 99 -5.11 -16.73 -6.72
N ASP A 100 -6.19 -16.68 -7.47
CA ASP A 100 -7.32 -17.59 -7.26
C ASP A 100 -6.97 -18.95 -7.89
N ASP A 101 -6.76 -19.96 -7.05
CA ASP A 101 -6.44 -21.32 -7.48
C ASP A 101 -7.61 -22.29 -7.31
N GLY A 102 -8.82 -21.76 -7.04
CA GLY A 102 -10.02 -22.55 -6.80
C GLY A 102 -10.15 -23.09 -5.39
N THR A 103 -9.18 -22.80 -4.51
CA THR A 103 -9.26 -23.16 -3.08
C THR A 103 -9.67 -21.96 -2.24
N ASP A 104 -10.13 -22.19 -1.02
CA ASP A 104 -10.54 -21.12 -0.11
C ASP A 104 -9.38 -20.23 0.34
N ALA A 105 -8.17 -20.78 0.36
CA ALA A 105 -6.98 -20.04 0.80
C ALA A 105 -6.33 -19.24 -0.31
N GLY A 106 -6.45 -19.65 -1.57
CA GLY A 106 -5.74 -19.07 -2.69
C GLY A 106 -4.26 -19.43 -2.72
N ALA A 107 -3.56 -18.99 -3.74
CA ALA A 107 -2.13 -19.21 -3.92
C ALA A 107 -1.35 -17.90 -3.71
N LEU A 108 -0.38 -17.90 -2.81
CA LEU A 108 0.47 -16.74 -2.56
C LEU A 108 1.46 -16.56 -3.71
N LEU A 109 1.48 -15.37 -4.30
CA LEU A 109 2.41 -14.99 -5.37
C LEU A 109 3.58 -14.16 -4.87
N GLY A 110 3.37 -13.37 -3.84
CA GLY A 110 4.42 -12.56 -3.26
C GLY A 110 3.89 -11.67 -2.14
N THR A 111 4.82 -11.10 -1.38
CA THR A 111 4.50 -10.27 -0.21
C THR A 111 5.28 -8.96 -0.27
N VAL A 112 4.58 -7.86 -0.09
CA VAL A 112 5.17 -6.54 0.14
C VAL A 112 5.12 -6.26 1.64
N ALA A 113 6.27 -6.01 2.24
CA ALA A 113 6.38 -5.70 3.67
C ALA A 113 6.98 -4.31 3.86
N CYS A 114 6.39 -3.52 4.74
CA CYS A 114 6.84 -2.16 5.03
C CYS A 114 6.32 -1.73 6.40
N ASN A 115 7.08 -0.88 7.10
CA ASN A 115 6.55 -0.16 8.24
C ASN A 115 5.73 1.01 7.73
N MET A 116 4.49 1.13 8.18
CA MET A 116 3.54 2.12 7.68
C MET A 116 2.98 2.96 8.83
N LEU A 117 2.71 4.22 8.52
CA LEU A 117 1.96 5.11 9.40
C LEU A 117 0.50 5.10 8.97
N VAL A 118 -0.40 4.88 9.91
CA VAL A 118 -1.84 4.97 9.65
C VAL A 118 -2.23 6.45 9.59
N THR A 119 -2.53 6.95 8.40
CA THR A 119 -2.77 8.37 8.18
C THR A 119 -4.24 8.76 8.15
N GLY A 120 -5.12 7.81 7.86
CA GLY A 120 -6.54 8.13 7.79
C GLY A 120 -7.42 6.90 7.87
N ILE A 121 -8.58 7.08 8.46
CA ILE A 121 -9.64 6.08 8.52
C ILE A 121 -10.94 6.80 8.19
N SER A 122 -11.67 6.28 7.22
CA SER A 122 -12.92 6.87 6.74
C SER A 122 -14.01 5.81 6.73
N ILE A 123 -15.19 6.19 7.19
CA ILE A 123 -16.39 5.36 7.11
C ILE A 123 -17.48 6.15 6.42
N SER A 124 -18.13 5.49 5.48
CA SER A 124 -19.34 5.98 4.83
C SER A 124 -20.49 5.04 5.17
N ALA A 125 -21.52 5.57 5.78
CA ALA A 125 -22.71 4.79 6.18
C ALA A 125 -23.95 5.46 5.62
N PRO A 126 -24.24 5.35 4.31
CA PRO A 126 -25.37 5.99 3.68
C PRO A 126 -26.67 5.34 4.16
N ARG A 127 -27.73 6.14 4.25
CA ARG A 127 -29.05 5.65 4.62
C ARG A 127 -29.56 4.62 3.60
N GLU A 128 -29.29 4.88 2.33
CA GLU A 128 -29.61 3.98 1.22
C GLU A 128 -28.31 3.55 0.55
N GLY A 129 -28.06 2.26 0.48
CA GLY A 129 -26.84 1.68 -0.05
C GLY A 129 -26.04 0.92 0.97
N THR A 130 -24.81 0.54 0.61
CA THR A 130 -23.92 -0.23 1.46
C THR A 130 -22.89 0.68 2.16
N SER A 131 -22.53 0.33 3.39
CA SER A 131 -21.45 1.02 4.09
C SER A 131 -20.10 0.65 3.48
N ASN A 132 -19.14 1.58 3.60
CA ASN A 132 -17.79 1.40 3.13
C ASN A 132 -16.80 1.97 4.13
N ALA A 133 -15.73 1.24 4.39
CA ALA A 133 -14.65 1.68 5.26
C ALA A 133 -13.34 1.73 4.49
N GLU A 134 -12.55 2.76 4.72
CA GLU A 134 -11.27 2.96 4.05
C GLU A 134 -10.19 3.25 5.08
N VAL A 135 -9.04 2.58 4.95
CA VAL A 135 -7.84 2.83 5.74
C VAL A 135 -6.74 3.28 4.79
N THR A 136 -6.11 4.40 5.09
CA THR A 136 -5.01 4.96 4.31
C THR A 136 -3.71 4.86 5.11
N LEU A 137 -2.66 4.34 4.46
CA LEU A 137 -1.37 4.09 5.07
C LEU A 137 -0.28 4.76 4.24
N ALA A 138 0.70 5.36 4.92
CA ALA A 138 1.88 5.96 4.28
C ALA A 138 3.15 5.25 4.74
N SER A 139 4.07 5.02 3.83
CA SER A 139 5.31 4.31 4.14
C SER A 139 6.20 5.10 5.09
N ASN A 140 6.84 4.37 6.01
CA ASN A 140 7.86 4.88 6.91
C ASN A 140 9.13 4.05 6.73
N GLY A 141 9.97 4.44 5.79
CA GLY A 141 11.19 3.74 5.46
C GLY A 141 11.08 2.84 4.24
N ALA A 142 11.99 1.89 4.11
CA ALA A 142 12.07 1.02 2.95
C ALA A 142 11.04 -0.10 3.00
N TRP A 143 10.56 -0.49 1.83
CA TRP A 143 9.72 -1.68 1.67
C TRP A 143 10.54 -2.83 1.10
N THR A 144 10.05 -4.05 1.27
CA THR A 144 10.63 -5.24 0.69
C THR A 144 9.60 -6.00 -0.11
N TRP A 145 10.05 -6.58 -1.23
CA TRP A 145 9.25 -7.49 -2.04
C TRP A 145 9.85 -8.88 -1.96
N THR A 146 9.04 -9.87 -1.60
CA THR A 146 9.44 -11.27 -1.57
C THR A 146 8.51 -12.06 -2.46
N ALA A 147 9.04 -12.56 -3.58
CA ALA A 147 8.29 -13.42 -4.50
C ALA A 147 8.29 -14.87 -3.98
N VAL A 148 7.24 -15.59 -4.32
CA VAL A 148 7.12 -17.03 -4.04
C VAL A 148 7.46 -17.84 -5.27
#